data_545e8f19aba7e1e315720e3cdb5eaf84
#
_entry.id   545e8f19aba7e1e315720e3cdb5eaf84
#
_cell.length_a   1.000
_cell.length_b   1.000
_cell.length_c   1.000
_cell.angle_alpha   90.00
_cell.angle_beta   90.00
_cell.angle_gamma   90.00
#
_symmetry.space_group_name_H-M   'P 1'
#
loop_
_entity.id
_entity.type
_entity.pdbx_description
1 polymer ?
#
loop_
_entity_poly.entity_id
_entity_poly.type
_entity_poly.pdbx_seq_one_letter_code
_entity_poly.pdbx_strand_id
1 'polypeptide(L)'
;MPENLLDALLFGALPVVDGEVIPAAPSTPEALAISKDIPVIVGTVYNEFTPGQEDTIFRPLAVQQAADRSAAGCAPVYLYLFKWASPVLDGALGSTHCLELPFVFDNVLLHRTFTGGGEDAVELGHRMSRVWTNFAKTGIPSADGIPSWEPYPHNMVFDIKSVLE
;
A
#
# COMPACT_ATOMS: atom_id res chain seq x y z
N MET A 1 -18.66 -22.15 10.22
CA MET A 1 -19.29 -21.06 10.99
C MET A 1 -18.20 -20.39 11.81
N PRO A 2 -18.09 -19.05 11.81
CA PRO A 2 -17.13 -18.38 12.68
C PRO A 2 -17.42 -18.69 14.14
N GLU A 3 -16.37 -19.03 14.90
CA GLU A 3 -16.50 -19.50 16.29
C GLU A 3 -16.66 -18.34 17.29
N ASN A 4 -16.40 -17.09 16.85
CA ASN A 4 -16.55 -15.90 17.67
C ASN A 4 -16.91 -14.65 16.83
N LEU A 5 -17.27 -13.54 17.51
CA LEU A 5 -17.66 -12.29 16.86
C LEU A 5 -16.53 -11.67 16.02
N LEU A 6 -15.27 -11.83 16.46
CA LEU A 6 -14.11 -11.33 15.74
C LEU A 6 -13.92 -12.07 14.42
N ASP A 7 -14.06 -13.40 14.41
CA ASP A 7 -14.03 -14.22 13.21
C ASP A 7 -15.19 -13.87 12.27
N ALA A 8 -16.38 -13.62 12.82
CA ALA A 8 -17.52 -13.17 12.02
C ALA A 8 -17.29 -11.80 11.36
N LEU A 9 -16.64 -10.87 12.06
CA LEU A 9 -16.30 -9.55 11.53
C LEU A 9 -15.16 -9.60 10.53
N LEU A 10 -14.14 -10.40 10.77
CA LEU A 10 -12.96 -10.51 9.90
C LEU A 10 -13.20 -11.41 8.68
N PHE A 11 -13.96 -12.51 8.84
CA PHE A 11 -14.14 -13.52 7.80
C PHE A 11 -15.54 -13.55 7.21
N GLY A 12 -16.56 -13.03 7.90
CA GLY A 12 -17.94 -13.01 7.42
C GLY A 12 -18.23 -11.97 6.33
N ALA A 13 -17.32 -10.98 6.16
CA ALA A 13 -17.44 -9.91 5.17
C ALA A 13 -16.36 -9.99 4.07
N LEU A 14 -15.57 -11.07 4.02
CA LEU A 14 -14.55 -11.23 2.97
C LEU A 14 -15.19 -11.53 1.62
N PRO A 15 -14.58 -11.06 0.52
CA PRO A 15 -14.99 -11.43 -0.83
C PRO A 15 -14.98 -12.94 -1.01
N VAL A 16 -16.03 -13.48 -1.63
CA VAL A 16 -16.18 -14.92 -1.88
C VAL A 16 -15.93 -15.22 -3.34
N VAL A 17 -15.11 -16.24 -3.61
CA VAL A 17 -14.98 -16.77 -4.96
C VAL A 17 -16.26 -17.52 -5.32
N ASP A 18 -17.08 -16.90 -6.16
CA ASP A 18 -18.40 -17.41 -6.57
C ASP A 18 -18.42 -17.97 -8.03
N GLY A 19 -17.30 -17.83 -8.74
CA GLY A 19 -17.16 -18.28 -10.11
C GLY A 19 -17.77 -17.34 -11.16
N GLU A 20 -18.39 -16.23 -10.75
CA GLU A 20 -19.05 -15.26 -11.62
C GLU A 20 -18.46 -13.85 -11.44
N VAL A 21 -18.63 -13.21 -10.28
CA VAL A 21 -18.09 -11.88 -9.97
C VAL A 21 -16.63 -11.97 -9.58
N ILE A 22 -16.29 -12.94 -8.75
CA ILE A 22 -14.91 -13.31 -8.42
C ILE A 22 -14.67 -14.73 -8.95
N PRO A 23 -14.21 -14.85 -10.19
CA PRO A 23 -14.18 -16.14 -10.89
C PRO A 23 -13.11 -17.09 -10.36
N ALA A 24 -12.07 -16.58 -9.73
CA ALA A 24 -10.96 -17.40 -9.21
C ALA A 24 -10.29 -16.72 -8.01
N ALA A 25 -9.57 -17.49 -7.19
CA ALA A 25 -8.80 -16.95 -6.07
C ALA A 25 -7.67 -16.02 -6.57
N PRO A 26 -7.35 -14.92 -5.87
CA PRO A 26 -6.55 -13.81 -6.41
C PRO A 26 -5.17 -14.18 -6.98
N SER A 27 -4.50 -15.17 -6.42
CA SER A 27 -3.14 -15.57 -6.84
C SER A 27 -3.11 -16.76 -7.80
N THR A 28 -4.26 -17.20 -8.29
CA THR A 28 -4.30 -18.30 -9.27
C THR A 28 -3.96 -17.79 -10.68
N PRO A 29 -3.40 -18.64 -11.56
CA PRO A 29 -3.12 -18.28 -12.95
C PRO A 29 -4.34 -17.67 -13.68
N GLU A 30 -5.53 -18.20 -13.42
CA GLU A 30 -6.80 -17.74 -13.99
C GLU A 30 -7.10 -16.29 -13.57
N ALA A 31 -6.98 -15.97 -12.29
CA ALA A 31 -7.21 -14.63 -11.77
C ALA A 31 -6.15 -13.64 -12.27
N LEU A 32 -4.88 -14.04 -12.27
CA LEU A 32 -3.78 -13.22 -12.79
C LEU A 32 -3.94 -12.92 -14.28
N ALA A 33 -4.44 -13.86 -15.05
CA ALA A 33 -4.67 -13.68 -16.49
C ALA A 33 -5.71 -12.57 -16.79
N ILE A 34 -6.70 -12.36 -15.92
CA ILE A 34 -7.74 -11.32 -16.07
C ILE A 34 -7.13 -9.91 -16.06
N SER A 35 -6.12 -9.67 -15.24
CA SER A 35 -5.50 -8.36 -15.03
C SER A 35 -4.02 -8.31 -15.44
N LYS A 36 -3.57 -9.24 -16.28
CA LYS A 36 -2.14 -9.39 -16.61
C LYS A 36 -1.53 -8.15 -17.26
N ASP A 37 -2.30 -7.43 -18.06
CA ASP A 37 -1.85 -6.26 -18.82
C ASP A 37 -2.04 -4.93 -18.06
N ILE A 38 -2.48 -4.99 -16.80
CA ILE A 38 -2.72 -3.82 -15.97
C ILE A 38 -1.59 -3.68 -14.96
N PRO A 39 -0.81 -2.58 -14.99
CA PRO A 39 0.20 -2.32 -13.97
C PRO A 39 -0.47 -2.07 -12.60
N VAL A 40 0.23 -2.43 -11.52
CA VAL A 40 -0.31 -2.38 -10.15
C VAL A 40 0.69 -1.71 -9.22
N ILE A 41 0.20 -0.87 -8.31
CA ILE A 41 0.90 -0.48 -7.08
C ILE A 41 0.31 -1.31 -5.94
N VAL A 42 1.16 -1.94 -5.14
CA VAL A 42 0.79 -2.69 -3.95
C VAL A 42 1.74 -2.36 -2.81
N GLY A 43 1.23 -2.28 -1.60
CA GLY A 43 2.09 -2.00 -0.44
C GLY A 43 1.31 -1.95 0.86
N THR A 44 2.02 -1.60 1.92
CA THR A 44 1.50 -1.53 3.28
C THR A 44 2.13 -0.38 4.03
N VAL A 45 1.58 -0.02 5.18
CA VAL A 45 2.27 0.80 6.17
C VAL A 45 3.14 -0.08 7.08
N TYR A 46 4.10 0.54 7.77
CA TYR A 46 5.08 -0.21 8.57
C TYR A 46 4.46 -0.86 9.82
N ASN A 47 3.49 -0.20 10.46
CA ASN A 47 2.86 -0.65 11.70
C ASN A 47 1.36 -0.93 11.52
N GLU A 48 0.92 -1.70 10.54
CA GLU A 48 -0.51 -1.90 10.22
C GLU A 48 -1.41 -1.99 11.48
N PHE A 49 -1.61 -3.19 12.04
CA PHE A 49 -2.35 -3.39 13.29
C PHE A 49 -1.45 -3.76 14.48
N THR A 50 -0.15 -3.49 14.38
CA THR A 50 0.87 -3.82 15.37
C THR A 50 1.61 -2.56 15.82
N PRO A 51 1.03 -1.73 16.71
CA PRO A 51 1.67 -0.49 17.16
C PRO A 51 3.10 -0.72 17.65
N GLY A 52 4.04 0.08 17.14
CA GLY A 52 5.46 -0.01 17.50
C GLY A 52 6.22 -1.21 16.94
N GLN A 53 5.59 -2.07 16.15
CA GLN A 53 6.23 -3.23 15.52
C GLN A 53 6.00 -3.23 14.02
N GLU A 54 6.91 -3.86 13.28
CA GLU A 54 6.74 -4.09 11.86
C GLU A 54 5.55 -5.04 11.61
N ASP A 55 4.80 -4.76 10.55
CA ASP A 55 3.70 -5.61 10.14
C ASP A 55 4.19 -6.97 9.63
N THR A 56 3.76 -8.02 10.30
CA THR A 56 4.09 -9.41 9.97
C THR A 56 2.95 -10.17 9.29
N ILE A 57 1.82 -9.51 9.04
CA ILE A 57 0.61 -10.13 8.47
C ILE A 57 0.40 -9.64 7.02
N PHE A 58 0.21 -8.35 6.82
CA PHE A 58 -0.13 -7.79 5.50
C PHE A 58 1.09 -7.59 4.62
N ARG A 59 2.23 -7.20 5.22
CA ARG A 59 3.46 -7.01 4.46
C ARG A 59 3.91 -8.27 3.71
N PRO A 60 3.98 -9.47 4.32
CA PRO A 60 4.30 -10.69 3.58
C PRO A 60 3.31 -10.98 2.45
N LEU A 61 2.02 -10.69 2.65
CA LEU A 61 0.99 -10.90 1.62
C LEU A 61 1.15 -9.93 0.44
N ALA A 62 1.47 -8.66 0.70
CA ALA A 62 1.74 -7.68 -0.36
C ALA A 62 2.98 -8.06 -1.18
N VAL A 63 4.05 -8.51 -0.52
CA VAL A 63 5.26 -9.00 -1.18
C VAL A 63 4.96 -10.24 -2.01
N GLN A 64 4.20 -11.20 -1.47
CA GLN A 64 3.80 -12.40 -2.21
C GLN A 64 2.97 -12.07 -3.44
N GLN A 65 2.00 -11.16 -3.32
CA GLN A 65 1.20 -10.71 -4.46
C GLN A 65 2.07 -10.08 -5.57
N ALA A 66 3.06 -9.27 -5.18
CA ALA A 66 3.99 -8.69 -6.15
C ALA A 66 4.85 -9.77 -6.82
N ALA A 67 5.33 -10.75 -6.06
CA ALA A 67 6.12 -11.87 -6.57
C ALA A 67 5.31 -12.75 -7.54
N ASP A 68 4.08 -13.11 -7.17
CA ASP A 68 3.19 -13.94 -8.00
C ASP A 68 2.91 -13.28 -9.35
N ARG A 69 2.57 -11.98 -9.35
CA ARG A 69 2.33 -11.22 -10.57
C ARG A 69 3.58 -11.12 -11.45
N SER A 70 4.73 -10.85 -10.84
CA SER A 70 6.02 -10.78 -11.54
C SER A 70 6.39 -12.14 -12.18
N ALA A 71 6.26 -13.22 -11.41
CA ALA A 71 6.54 -14.57 -11.88
C ALA A 71 5.59 -15.02 -13.00
N ALA A 72 4.34 -14.57 -12.98
CA ALA A 72 3.35 -14.84 -14.03
C ALA A 72 3.55 -13.99 -15.31
N GLY A 73 4.56 -13.11 -15.34
CA GLY A 73 4.81 -12.22 -16.49
C GLY A 73 3.71 -11.18 -16.70
N CYS A 74 3.06 -10.75 -15.64
CA CYS A 74 2.09 -9.66 -15.69
C CYS A 74 2.76 -8.30 -15.95
N ALA A 75 1.97 -7.29 -16.30
CA ALA A 75 2.40 -5.90 -16.38
C ALA A 75 3.09 -5.47 -15.07
N PRO A 76 3.96 -4.44 -15.09
CA PRO A 76 4.76 -4.06 -13.95
C PRO A 76 3.97 -3.93 -12.65
N VAL A 77 4.53 -4.48 -11.57
CA VAL A 77 4.02 -4.30 -10.21
C VAL A 77 5.04 -3.52 -9.40
N TYR A 78 4.56 -2.47 -8.76
CA TYR A 78 5.35 -1.54 -7.96
C TYR A 78 5.03 -1.76 -6.49
N LEU A 79 6.04 -2.17 -5.72
CA LEU A 79 5.90 -2.48 -4.30
C LEU A 79 6.32 -1.27 -3.46
N TYR A 80 5.51 -0.92 -2.44
CA TYR A 80 5.91 0.12 -1.48
C TYR A 80 5.79 -0.32 -0.02
N LEU A 81 6.50 0.41 0.83
CA LEU A 81 6.35 0.44 2.27
C LEU A 81 6.23 1.90 2.71
N PHE A 82 5.14 2.28 3.35
CA PHE A 82 5.00 3.59 3.95
C PHE A 82 5.56 3.54 5.38
N LYS A 83 6.65 4.27 5.62
CA LYS A 83 7.40 4.21 6.88
C LYS A 83 7.41 5.53 7.66
N TRP A 84 6.90 6.61 7.07
CA TRP A 84 6.76 7.87 7.77
C TRP A 84 5.91 7.68 9.03
N ALA A 85 6.47 8.09 10.19
CA ALA A 85 5.82 7.93 11.49
C ALA A 85 5.14 9.24 11.91
N SER A 86 3.90 9.14 12.37
CA SER A 86 3.17 10.29 12.90
C SER A 86 3.83 10.82 14.18
N PRO A 87 4.03 12.15 14.31
CA PRO A 87 4.49 12.76 15.56
C PRO A 87 3.38 12.87 16.63
N VAL A 88 2.14 12.57 16.27
CA VAL A 88 0.99 12.70 17.17
C VAL A 88 1.10 11.71 18.34
N LEU A 89 0.65 12.13 19.53
CA LEU A 89 0.78 11.36 20.77
C LEU A 89 2.24 10.98 21.08
N ASP A 90 3.16 11.92 20.91
CA ASP A 90 4.61 11.70 21.12
C ASP A 90 5.17 10.55 20.29
N GLY A 91 4.62 10.34 19.07
CA GLY A 91 5.06 9.28 18.16
C GLY A 91 4.44 7.91 18.43
N ALA A 92 3.55 7.77 19.40
CA ALA A 92 2.96 6.49 19.78
C ALA A 92 2.13 5.82 18.65
N LEU A 93 1.63 6.62 17.68
CA LEU A 93 0.91 6.08 16.52
C LEU A 93 1.82 5.36 15.53
N GLY A 94 3.09 5.76 15.44
CA GLY A 94 3.99 5.25 14.42
C GLY A 94 3.45 5.46 13.00
N SER A 95 3.74 4.52 12.11
CA SER A 95 3.20 4.43 10.76
C SER A 95 1.99 3.49 10.75
N THR A 96 0.88 3.94 11.38
CA THR A 96 -0.30 3.10 11.64
C THR A 96 -1.17 2.89 10.41
N HIS A 97 -2.06 1.90 10.49
CA HIS A 97 -3.03 1.56 9.44
C HIS A 97 -3.77 2.78 8.89
N CYS A 98 -3.86 2.89 7.56
CA CYS A 98 -4.46 3.98 6.81
C CYS A 98 -3.76 5.34 6.92
N LEU A 99 -2.58 5.44 7.55
CA LEU A 99 -1.89 6.72 7.70
C LEU A 99 -1.36 7.25 6.35
N GLU A 100 -1.08 6.40 5.37
CA GLU A 100 -0.62 6.80 4.04
C GLU A 100 -1.73 7.49 3.20
N LEU A 101 -3.00 7.24 3.50
CA LEU A 101 -4.11 7.78 2.72
C LEU A 101 -4.13 9.32 2.62
N PRO A 102 -3.95 10.08 3.71
CA PRO A 102 -3.81 11.53 3.62
C PRO A 102 -2.69 12.01 2.70
N PHE A 103 -1.63 11.23 2.54
CA PHE A 103 -0.49 11.55 1.68
C PHE A 103 -0.81 11.24 0.21
N VAL A 104 -1.42 10.10 -0.06
CA VAL A 104 -1.86 9.71 -1.40
C VAL A 104 -2.89 10.69 -1.96
N PHE A 105 -3.83 11.16 -1.12
CA PHE A 105 -4.90 12.08 -1.52
C PHE A 105 -4.57 13.56 -1.35
N ASP A 106 -3.32 13.91 -0.96
CA ASP A 106 -2.85 15.30 -0.77
C ASP A 106 -3.73 16.12 0.20
N ASN A 107 -4.22 15.49 1.24
CA ASN A 107 -5.10 16.12 2.22
C ASN A 107 -4.58 16.02 3.67
N VAL A 108 -3.26 15.97 3.82
CA VAL A 108 -2.52 15.87 5.09
C VAL A 108 -3.04 16.87 6.14
N LEU A 109 -3.30 18.11 5.75
CA LEU A 109 -3.79 19.17 6.67
C LEU A 109 -5.22 18.93 7.17
N LEU A 110 -6.06 18.25 6.38
CA LEU A 110 -7.41 17.88 6.82
C LEU A 110 -7.37 16.77 7.87
N HIS A 111 -6.32 15.96 7.85
CA HIS A 111 -6.09 14.83 8.75
C HIS A 111 -5.02 15.11 9.81
N ARG A 112 -4.83 16.38 10.22
CA ARG A 112 -3.78 16.77 11.18
C ARG A 112 -3.86 16.07 12.54
N THR A 113 -5.01 15.53 12.92
CA THR A 113 -5.18 14.71 14.13
C THR A 113 -4.41 13.39 14.06
N PHE A 114 -4.05 12.95 12.84
CA PHE A 114 -3.23 11.76 12.58
C PHE A 114 -1.83 12.13 12.09
N THR A 115 -1.73 13.15 11.23
CA THR A 115 -0.48 13.52 10.57
C THR A 115 0.31 14.60 11.32
N GLY A 116 -0.27 15.25 12.31
CA GLY A 116 0.33 16.44 12.95
C GLY A 116 0.34 17.68 12.05
N GLY A 117 0.26 17.53 10.73
CA GLY A 117 0.22 18.63 9.75
C GLY A 117 1.52 19.42 9.63
N GLY A 118 2.67 18.82 9.95
CA GLY A 118 3.99 19.43 9.78
C GLY A 118 4.36 19.64 8.30
N GLU A 119 5.31 20.52 8.04
CA GLU A 119 5.77 20.82 6.66
C GLU A 119 6.31 19.58 5.94
N ASP A 120 7.05 18.73 6.64
CA ASP A 120 7.57 17.46 6.13
C ASP A 120 6.47 16.51 5.67
N ALA A 121 5.39 16.40 6.46
CA ALA A 121 4.22 15.60 6.10
C ALA A 121 3.49 16.17 4.86
N VAL A 122 3.31 17.48 4.81
CA VAL A 122 2.67 18.15 3.67
C VAL A 122 3.49 17.97 2.39
N GLU A 123 4.81 18.15 2.47
CA GLU A 123 5.70 17.97 1.32
C GLU A 123 5.74 16.52 0.83
N LEU A 124 5.79 15.55 1.74
CA LEU A 124 5.69 14.14 1.38
C LEU A 124 4.33 13.83 0.74
N GLY A 125 3.23 14.38 1.26
CA GLY A 125 1.90 14.25 0.68
C GLY A 125 1.84 14.76 -0.77
N HIS A 126 2.37 15.94 -1.05
CA HIS A 126 2.46 16.48 -2.40
C HIS A 126 3.24 15.57 -3.36
N ARG A 127 4.35 14.99 -2.89
CA ARG A 127 5.15 14.05 -3.70
C ARG A 127 4.41 12.73 -3.94
N MET A 128 3.85 12.12 -2.90
CA MET A 128 3.12 10.87 -3.02
C MET A 128 1.89 11.00 -3.91
N SER A 129 1.09 12.04 -3.73
CA SER A 129 -0.09 12.29 -4.58
C SER A 129 0.29 12.40 -6.07
N ARG A 130 1.40 13.06 -6.39
CA ARG A 130 1.90 13.12 -7.77
C ARG A 130 2.31 11.75 -8.31
N VAL A 131 2.96 10.93 -7.48
CA VAL A 131 3.32 9.54 -7.85
C VAL A 131 2.08 8.75 -8.25
N TRP A 132 1.03 8.74 -7.42
CA TRP A 132 -0.22 8.03 -7.72
C TRP A 132 -0.95 8.61 -8.94
N THR A 133 -0.99 9.94 -9.05
CA THR A 133 -1.61 10.62 -10.20
C THR A 133 -0.88 10.29 -11.51
N ASN A 134 0.45 10.28 -11.51
CA ASN A 134 1.23 9.94 -12.70
C ASN A 134 1.07 8.46 -13.05
N PHE A 135 1.09 7.59 -12.04
CA PHE A 135 0.81 6.16 -12.25
C PHE A 135 -0.57 5.94 -12.88
N ALA A 136 -1.62 6.60 -12.37
CA ALA A 136 -2.96 6.48 -12.93
C ALA A 136 -3.06 6.95 -14.40
N LYS A 137 -2.23 7.91 -14.80
CA LYS A 137 -2.19 8.43 -16.18
C LYS A 137 -1.33 7.59 -17.13
N THR A 138 -0.24 7.03 -16.64
CA THR A 138 0.82 6.49 -17.49
C THR A 138 1.19 5.03 -17.20
N GLY A 139 0.74 4.48 -16.07
CA GLY A 139 1.19 3.19 -15.57
C GLY A 139 2.59 3.21 -14.93
N ILE A 140 3.22 4.40 -14.82
CA ILE A 140 4.57 4.57 -14.26
C ILE A 140 4.49 5.51 -13.06
N PRO A 141 4.83 5.04 -11.84
CA PRO A 141 4.85 5.87 -10.65
C PRO A 141 6.11 6.75 -10.64
N SER A 142 5.92 8.07 -10.73
CA SER A 142 7.03 9.01 -10.75
C SER A 142 6.62 10.37 -10.19
N ALA A 143 7.55 11.05 -9.53
CA ALA A 143 7.41 12.46 -9.12
C ALA A 143 8.79 13.07 -8.84
N ASP A 144 8.91 14.38 -8.97
CA ASP A 144 10.10 15.10 -8.53
C ASP A 144 10.32 14.89 -7.02
N GLY A 145 11.57 14.67 -6.62
CA GLY A 145 11.94 14.41 -5.23
C GLY A 145 11.65 13.00 -4.72
N ILE A 146 11.18 12.09 -5.60
CA ILE A 146 11.10 10.66 -5.35
C ILE A 146 12.13 9.94 -6.24
N PRO A 147 12.87 8.94 -5.73
CA PRO A 147 13.74 8.11 -6.56
C PRO A 147 12.99 7.48 -7.73
N SER A 148 13.70 7.18 -8.83
CA SER A 148 13.10 6.37 -9.91
C SER A 148 12.59 5.06 -9.33
N TRP A 149 11.29 4.83 -9.47
CA TRP A 149 10.67 3.66 -8.87
C TRP A 149 10.64 2.51 -9.86
N GLU A 150 11.57 1.59 -9.67
CA GLU A 150 11.66 0.38 -10.48
C GLU A 150 10.62 -0.66 -10.03
N PRO A 151 10.09 -1.49 -10.95
CA PRO A 151 9.18 -2.57 -10.59
C PRO A 151 9.79 -3.58 -9.60
N TYR A 152 8.94 -4.39 -8.99
CA TYR A 152 9.36 -5.53 -8.17
C TYR A 152 10.51 -6.33 -8.88
N PRO A 153 11.57 -6.72 -8.19
CA PRO A 153 11.69 -6.89 -6.73
C PRO A 153 12.06 -5.64 -5.93
N HIS A 154 12.21 -4.49 -6.56
CA HIS A 154 12.50 -3.25 -5.83
C HIS A 154 11.30 -2.81 -4.99
N ASN A 155 11.59 -2.12 -3.88
CA ASN A 155 10.62 -1.65 -2.92
C ASN A 155 10.82 -0.14 -2.66
N MET A 156 9.81 0.67 -2.94
CA MET A 156 9.84 2.09 -2.59
C MET A 156 9.47 2.28 -1.12
N VAL A 157 10.37 2.82 -0.35
CA VAL A 157 10.09 3.20 1.04
C VAL A 157 9.75 4.67 1.09
N PHE A 158 8.50 4.98 1.45
CA PHE A 158 8.03 6.36 1.64
C PHE A 158 8.29 6.82 3.08
N ASP A 159 9.10 7.85 3.20
CA ASP A 159 9.45 8.54 4.43
C ASP A 159 9.81 9.99 4.07
N ILE A 160 10.20 10.84 5.05
CA ILE A 160 10.71 12.20 4.83
C ILE A 160 11.71 12.20 3.68
N LYS A 161 12.64 11.25 3.72
CA LYS A 161 13.55 10.93 2.62
C LYS A 161 13.20 9.56 2.06
N SER A 162 12.41 9.54 1.00
CA SER A 162 12.05 8.30 0.33
C SER A 162 13.27 7.64 -0.33
N VAL A 163 13.33 6.31 -0.31
CA VAL A 163 14.42 5.50 -0.88
C VAL A 163 13.88 4.32 -1.66
N LEU A 164 14.63 3.85 -2.65
CA LEU A 164 14.38 2.59 -3.35
C LEU A 164 15.31 1.52 -2.78
N GLU A 165 14.76 0.39 -2.32
CA GLU A 165 15.46 -0.77 -1.81
C GLU A 165 15.37 -1.96 -2.78
#